data_0cd7b519e6fb4dc9c2a8140ce6b74ff0
#
_entry.id   0cd7b519e6fb4dc9c2a8140ce6b74ff0
#
_cell.length_a   1.000
_cell.length_b   1.000
_cell.length_c   1.000
_cell.angle_alpha   90.00
_cell.angle_beta   90.00
_cell.angle_gamma   90.00
#
_symmetry.space_group_name_H-M   'P 1'
#
loop_
_entity.id
_entity.type
_entity.pdbx_description
1 polymer ?
#
loop_
_entity_poly.entity_id
_entity_poly.type
_entity_poly.pdbx_seq_one_letter_code
_entity_poly.pdbx_strand_id
1 'polypeptide(L)'
;MTNANHIRGSAWIQFPRVLCETWYHQNVVLLGDASATAHFSIGSGTKLALESAISLAKNITQDQPLDVAFDSYQSARKLEVLRLQSAARNSVEWFEDVERYLDLDPMQLNYSLLTRSQRISHENLRERDADWLGAAEQWFQQQAGLGQNAPVRAPMFAPYQLRDMHLENRIVVSPMAQYKAVDGCPTDWHFVHYSERAKGGAGLIYAEMTCVSAEGRITPGCPG
;
A
#
# COMPACT_ATOMS: atom_id res chain seq x y z
N MET A 1 -19.69 21.11 2.46
CA MET A 1 -19.88 21.07 3.93
C MET A 1 -20.55 22.35 4.36
N THR A 2 -21.71 22.24 5.00
CA THR A 2 -22.60 23.37 5.28
C THR A 2 -22.32 24.13 6.60
N ASN A 3 -21.39 23.65 7.40
CA ASN A 3 -21.11 24.27 8.69
C ASN A 3 -19.72 24.94 8.69
N ALA A 4 -19.65 26.12 8.08
CA ALA A 4 -18.48 26.99 8.14
C ALA A 4 -18.46 27.89 9.39
N ASN A 5 -19.60 27.94 10.15
CA ASN A 5 -19.70 28.71 11.38
C ASN A 5 -19.28 27.85 12.56
N HIS A 6 -18.21 28.22 13.21
CA HIS A 6 -17.62 27.43 14.28
C HIS A 6 -18.18 27.80 15.65
N ILE A 7 -18.40 26.76 16.45
CA ILE A 7 -18.42 26.91 17.89
C ILE A 7 -17.06 27.45 18.32
N ARG A 8 -17.03 28.40 19.23
CA ARG A 8 -15.86 29.15 19.71
C ARG A 8 -14.52 28.41 19.56
N GLY A 9 -13.61 28.96 18.74
CA GLY A 9 -12.23 28.53 18.64
C GLY A 9 -11.94 27.42 17.62
N SER A 10 -12.95 26.83 16.96
CA SER A 10 -12.67 25.90 15.86
C SER A 10 -12.53 26.67 14.53
N ALA A 11 -11.53 26.36 13.78
CA ALA A 11 -11.29 26.89 12.44
C ALA A 11 -10.89 25.75 11.50
N TRP A 12 -11.04 25.98 10.19
CA TRP A 12 -10.42 25.10 9.21
C TRP A 12 -8.89 25.22 9.35
N ILE A 13 -8.23 24.10 9.65
CA ILE A 13 -6.79 24.07 9.85
C ILE A 13 -6.18 22.98 8.96
N GLN A 14 -4.96 23.20 8.52
CA GLN A 14 -4.12 22.15 7.98
C GLN A 14 -3.43 21.45 9.14
N PHE A 15 -3.48 20.11 9.17
CA PHE A 15 -2.80 19.32 10.18
C PHE A 15 -1.36 19.06 9.75
N PRO A 16 -0.36 19.75 10.33
CA PRO A 16 1.02 19.46 10.00
C PRO A 16 1.42 18.08 10.51
N ARG A 17 2.13 17.35 9.68
CA ARG A 17 2.82 16.15 10.14
C ARG A 17 4.09 16.55 10.87
N VAL A 18 4.14 16.25 12.15
CA VAL A 18 5.33 16.46 12.98
C VAL A 18 6.04 15.13 13.21
N LEU A 19 7.35 15.15 13.09
CA LEU A 19 8.25 14.08 13.51
C LEU A 19 9.57 14.71 13.94
N CYS A 20 9.84 14.67 15.23
CA CYS A 20 11.11 15.16 15.76
C CYS A 20 12.24 14.19 15.41
N GLU A 21 13.40 14.74 15.04
CA GLU A 21 14.59 13.94 14.76
C GLU A 21 15.13 13.28 16.01
N THR A 22 15.15 14.04 17.11
CA THR A 22 15.59 13.58 18.43
C THR A 22 14.46 13.76 19.42
N TRP A 23 14.17 12.74 20.22
CA TRP A 23 13.06 12.72 21.17
C TRP A 23 13.49 12.97 22.61
N TYR A 24 14.76 13.16 22.86
CA TYR A 24 15.26 13.48 24.20
C TYR A 24 16.47 14.41 24.15
N HIS A 25 16.67 15.13 25.24
CA HIS A 25 17.88 15.93 25.46
C HIS A 25 18.14 15.97 26.98
N GLN A 26 19.32 15.55 27.38
CA GLN A 26 19.68 15.44 28.81
C GLN A 26 18.63 14.59 29.58
N ASN A 27 17.91 15.23 30.52
CA ASN A 27 16.86 14.58 31.34
C ASN A 27 15.42 14.91 30.87
N VAL A 28 15.28 15.50 29.69
CA VAL A 28 13.97 15.81 29.08
C VAL A 28 13.71 14.85 27.94
N VAL A 29 12.52 14.25 27.91
CA VAL A 29 12.09 13.33 26.87
C VAL A 29 10.71 13.72 26.32
N LEU A 30 10.54 13.65 25.01
CA LEU A 30 9.29 13.89 24.31
C LEU A 30 8.42 12.64 24.28
N LEU A 31 7.10 12.82 24.44
CA LEU A 31 6.13 11.74 24.47
C LEU A 31 4.88 12.11 23.67
N GLY A 32 4.29 11.15 22.98
CA GLY A 32 3.06 11.35 22.21
C GLY A 32 3.20 12.41 21.14
N ASP A 33 2.23 13.30 21.01
CA ASP A 33 2.22 14.33 19.98
C ASP A 33 3.39 15.31 20.06
N ALA A 34 4.03 15.43 21.21
CA ALA A 34 5.25 16.23 21.36
C ALA A 34 6.43 15.65 20.59
N SER A 35 6.49 14.33 20.41
CA SER A 35 7.54 13.64 19.64
C SER A 35 7.17 13.44 18.17
N ALA A 36 5.91 13.10 17.89
CA ALA A 36 5.40 12.88 16.56
C ALA A 36 3.88 12.90 16.52
N THR A 37 3.30 13.51 15.50
CA THR A 37 1.86 13.50 15.28
C THR A 37 1.45 12.49 14.23
N ALA A 38 0.25 11.90 14.35
CA ALA A 38 -0.39 11.11 13.33
C ALA A 38 -1.72 11.75 12.94
N HIS A 39 -2.06 11.73 11.64
CA HIS A 39 -3.33 12.25 11.18
C HIS A 39 -4.49 11.44 11.79
N PHE A 40 -5.56 12.12 12.19
CA PHE A 40 -6.71 11.53 12.89
C PHE A 40 -7.53 10.53 12.04
N SER A 41 -7.35 10.50 10.71
CA SER A 41 -8.11 9.66 9.77
C SER A 41 -8.08 8.16 10.08
N ILE A 42 -7.12 7.69 10.86
CA ILE A 42 -7.00 6.29 11.31
C ILE A 42 -7.26 6.10 12.81
N GLY A 43 -7.57 7.18 13.55
CA GLY A 43 -7.96 7.13 14.96
C GLY A 43 -6.91 6.57 15.93
N SER A 44 -5.61 6.70 15.63
CA SER A 44 -4.54 5.99 16.35
C SER A 44 -3.65 6.88 17.24
N GLY A 45 -3.89 8.20 17.33
CA GLY A 45 -3.04 9.12 18.09
C GLY A 45 -2.95 8.75 19.57
N THR A 46 -4.08 8.57 20.24
CA THR A 46 -4.12 8.16 21.65
C THR A 46 -3.43 6.82 21.90
N LYS A 47 -3.66 5.84 21.03
CA LYS A 47 -2.99 4.53 21.12
C LYS A 47 -1.47 4.69 21.04
N LEU A 48 -0.96 5.49 20.10
CA LEU A 48 0.47 5.76 19.97
C LEU A 48 1.06 6.39 21.24
N ALA A 49 0.35 7.38 21.80
CA ALA A 49 0.80 8.05 23.03
C ALA A 49 0.87 7.07 24.21
N LEU A 50 -0.15 6.22 24.40
CA LEU A 50 -0.17 5.19 25.44
C LEU A 50 0.94 4.16 25.25
N GLU A 51 1.14 3.64 24.05
CA GLU A 51 2.23 2.70 23.75
C GLU A 51 3.61 3.33 23.96
N SER A 52 3.76 4.62 23.64
CA SER A 52 4.98 5.36 23.89
C SER A 52 5.24 5.54 25.37
N ALA A 53 4.20 5.84 26.17
CA ALA A 53 4.30 5.94 27.63
C ALA A 53 4.73 4.59 28.27
N ILE A 54 4.11 3.50 27.83
CA ILE A 54 4.45 2.15 28.29
C ILE A 54 5.91 1.80 27.95
N SER A 55 6.33 2.11 26.72
CA SER A 55 7.70 1.85 26.26
C SER A 55 8.72 2.67 27.06
N LEU A 56 8.44 3.95 27.27
CA LEU A 56 9.29 4.83 28.07
C LEU A 56 9.40 4.31 29.51
N ALA A 57 8.27 4.02 30.17
CA ALA A 57 8.24 3.50 31.55
C ALA A 57 9.08 2.21 31.68
N LYS A 58 8.93 1.27 30.74
CA LYS A 58 9.72 0.04 30.73
C LYS A 58 11.23 0.28 30.64
N ASN A 59 11.64 1.26 29.84
CA ASN A 59 13.07 1.54 29.66
C ASN A 59 13.68 2.27 30.87
N ILE A 60 12.98 3.23 31.48
CA ILE A 60 13.50 3.99 32.63
C ILE A 60 13.49 3.19 33.94
N THR A 61 12.71 2.12 34.01
CA THR A 61 12.68 1.23 35.21
C THR A 61 13.76 0.15 35.19
N GLN A 62 14.52 0.04 34.11
CA GLN A 62 15.67 -0.86 34.04
C GLN A 62 16.89 -0.21 34.70
N ASP A 63 17.77 -1.04 35.25
CA ASP A 63 19.03 -0.59 35.87
C ASP A 63 20.05 -0.23 34.77
N GLN A 64 19.85 0.95 34.15
CA GLN A 64 20.69 1.46 33.05
C GLN A 64 20.72 3.00 33.09
N PRO A 65 21.76 3.62 32.49
CA PRO A 65 21.82 5.07 32.34
C PRO A 65 20.62 5.64 31.58
N LEU A 66 20.19 6.87 31.94
CA LEU A 66 19.01 7.51 31.33
C LEU A 66 19.14 7.73 29.82
N ASP A 67 20.32 8.09 29.35
CA ASP A 67 20.61 8.27 27.93
C ASP A 67 20.41 6.96 27.14
N VAL A 68 20.84 5.83 27.67
CA VAL A 68 20.63 4.50 27.11
C VAL A 68 19.14 4.15 27.10
N ALA A 69 18.44 4.44 28.21
CA ALA A 69 17.00 4.20 28.32
C ALA A 69 16.20 5.02 27.27
N PHE A 70 16.56 6.29 27.08
CA PHE A 70 15.89 7.18 26.14
C PHE A 70 16.22 6.83 24.69
N ASP A 71 17.46 6.44 24.38
CA ASP A 71 17.82 5.99 23.05
C ASP A 71 17.07 4.70 22.65
N SER A 72 17.00 3.74 23.58
CA SER A 72 16.22 2.51 23.39
C SER A 72 14.73 2.78 23.17
N TYR A 73 14.16 3.69 23.96
CA TYR A 73 12.78 4.16 23.78
C TYR A 73 12.56 4.78 22.42
N GLN A 74 13.38 5.77 22.03
CA GLN A 74 13.28 6.46 20.75
C GLN A 74 13.40 5.48 19.59
N SER A 75 14.42 4.63 19.59
CA SER A 75 14.70 3.67 18.51
C SER A 75 13.53 2.71 18.29
N ALA A 76 12.99 2.16 19.38
CA ALA A 76 11.86 1.24 19.32
C ALA A 76 10.57 1.93 18.81
N ARG A 77 10.27 3.13 19.32
CA ARG A 77 9.00 3.80 19.03
C ARG A 77 8.99 4.56 17.71
N LYS A 78 10.11 5.12 17.29
CA LYS A 78 10.20 5.91 16.06
C LYS A 78 9.80 5.11 14.82
N LEU A 79 10.22 3.85 14.74
CA LEU A 79 9.84 2.97 13.64
C LEU A 79 8.32 2.72 13.59
N GLU A 80 7.70 2.45 14.74
CA GLU A 80 6.25 2.22 14.82
C GLU A 80 5.44 3.47 14.47
N VAL A 81 5.92 4.64 14.92
CA VAL A 81 5.32 5.93 14.55
C VAL A 81 5.40 6.17 13.04
N LEU A 82 6.55 5.92 12.41
CA LEU A 82 6.71 6.07 10.96
C LEU A 82 5.77 5.16 10.18
N ARG A 83 5.62 3.91 10.60
CA ARG A 83 4.65 2.96 10.00
C ARG A 83 3.22 3.48 10.10
N LEU A 84 2.87 4.04 11.25
CA LEU A 84 1.53 4.58 11.47
C LEU A 84 1.30 5.86 10.67
N GLN A 85 2.28 6.76 10.61
CA GLN A 85 2.20 7.97 9.79
C GLN A 85 2.04 7.63 8.30
N SER A 86 2.72 6.59 7.81
CA SER A 86 2.54 6.10 6.44
C SER A 86 1.11 5.62 6.19
N ALA A 87 0.56 4.82 7.10
CA ALA A 87 -0.82 4.37 6.99
C ALA A 87 -1.85 5.51 7.09
N ALA A 88 -1.59 6.49 7.94
CA ALA A 88 -2.42 7.68 8.07
C ALA A 88 -2.39 8.51 6.78
N ARG A 89 -1.24 8.63 6.14
CA ARG A 89 -1.08 9.31 4.85
C ARG A 89 -1.93 8.63 3.77
N ASN A 90 -1.83 7.31 3.61
CA ASN A 90 -2.65 6.58 2.65
C ASN A 90 -4.15 6.82 2.86
N SER A 91 -4.57 6.85 4.14
CA SER A 91 -5.96 7.14 4.49
C SER A 91 -6.38 8.57 4.17
N VAL A 92 -5.50 9.57 4.36
CA VAL A 92 -5.76 10.97 3.99
C VAL A 92 -5.89 11.11 2.48
N GLU A 93 -4.92 10.58 1.73
CA GLU A 93 -4.94 10.60 0.26
C GLU A 93 -6.22 9.97 -0.30
N TRP A 94 -6.70 8.89 0.31
CA TRP A 94 -7.99 8.29 -0.08
C TRP A 94 -9.17 9.24 0.13
N PHE A 95 -9.22 9.98 1.25
CA PHE A 95 -10.29 10.94 1.52
C PHE A 95 -10.18 12.22 0.68
N GLU A 96 -8.97 12.68 0.40
CA GLU A 96 -8.73 13.85 -0.45
C GLU A 96 -9.15 13.57 -1.90
N ASP A 97 -9.00 12.33 -2.37
CA ASP A 97 -9.39 11.87 -3.70
C ASP A 97 -10.75 11.11 -3.70
N VAL A 98 -11.63 11.37 -2.73
CA VAL A 98 -12.87 10.59 -2.56
C VAL A 98 -13.76 10.60 -3.81
N GLU A 99 -13.74 11.64 -4.61
CA GLU A 99 -14.53 11.76 -5.85
C GLU A 99 -14.31 10.57 -6.81
N ARG A 100 -13.08 10.06 -6.90
CA ARG A 100 -12.76 8.91 -7.76
C ARG A 100 -13.42 7.59 -7.33
N TYR A 101 -13.97 7.54 -6.14
CA TYR A 101 -14.59 6.35 -5.56
C TYR A 101 -16.12 6.43 -5.48
N LEU A 102 -16.73 7.59 -5.79
CA LEU A 102 -18.17 7.80 -5.61
C LEU A 102 -19.03 6.97 -6.58
N ASP A 103 -18.50 6.68 -7.76
CA ASP A 103 -19.20 5.88 -8.79
C ASP A 103 -18.96 4.36 -8.63
N LEU A 104 -18.23 3.94 -7.60
CA LEU A 104 -18.02 2.53 -7.34
C LEU A 104 -19.29 1.85 -6.83
N ASP A 105 -19.46 0.57 -7.17
CA ASP A 105 -20.47 -0.28 -6.53
C ASP A 105 -20.32 -0.21 -5.01
N PRO A 106 -21.42 -0.21 -4.23
CA PRO A 106 -21.38 -0.12 -2.76
C PRO A 106 -20.45 -1.15 -2.10
N MET A 107 -20.38 -2.38 -2.63
CA MET A 107 -19.48 -3.41 -2.11
C MET A 107 -18.02 -3.03 -2.34
N GLN A 108 -17.70 -2.56 -3.53
CA GLN A 108 -16.36 -2.13 -3.90
C GLN A 108 -15.92 -0.88 -3.13
N LEU A 109 -16.82 0.11 -3.00
CA LEU A 109 -16.58 1.32 -2.20
C LEU A 109 -16.27 0.96 -0.74
N ASN A 110 -17.09 0.08 -0.16
CA ASN A 110 -16.93 -0.35 1.23
C ASN A 110 -15.59 -1.09 1.44
N TYR A 111 -15.25 -2.01 0.54
CA TYR A 111 -13.96 -2.70 0.56
C TYR A 111 -12.79 -1.70 0.47
N SER A 112 -12.85 -0.75 -0.46
CA SER A 112 -11.84 0.29 -0.62
C SER A 112 -11.69 1.16 0.63
N LEU A 113 -12.82 1.56 1.24
CA LEU A 113 -12.86 2.34 2.47
C LEU A 113 -12.23 1.59 3.65
N LEU A 114 -12.52 0.30 3.80
CA LEU A 114 -11.98 -0.53 4.89
C LEU A 114 -10.47 -0.75 4.76
N THR A 115 -9.96 -0.86 3.54
CA THR A 115 -8.54 -1.12 3.26
C THR A 115 -7.72 0.14 2.96
N ARG A 116 -8.30 1.32 2.93
CA ARG A 116 -7.69 2.60 2.50
C ARG A 116 -6.33 2.91 3.12
N SER A 117 -6.12 2.52 4.36
CA SER A 117 -4.87 2.78 5.07
C SER A 117 -3.74 1.81 4.71
N GLN A 118 -4.04 0.76 3.95
CA GLN A 118 -3.15 -0.36 3.62
C GLN A 118 -2.63 -1.15 4.84
N ARG A 119 -3.19 -0.90 6.03
CA ARG A 119 -2.91 -1.69 7.24
C ARG A 119 -3.85 -2.86 7.43
N ILE A 120 -5.04 -2.76 6.85
CA ILE A 120 -6.04 -3.82 6.89
C ILE A 120 -5.92 -4.57 5.57
N SER A 121 -5.44 -5.79 5.64
CA SER A 121 -5.36 -6.69 4.50
C SER A 121 -6.69 -7.41 4.26
N HIS A 122 -6.79 -8.07 3.12
CA HIS A 122 -7.89 -8.98 2.80
C HIS A 122 -8.11 -10.03 3.90
N GLU A 123 -7.05 -10.67 4.37
CA GLU A 123 -7.13 -11.68 5.41
C GLU A 123 -7.50 -11.09 6.79
N ASN A 124 -7.07 -9.87 7.09
CA ASN A 124 -7.54 -9.21 8.32
C ASN A 124 -9.04 -8.90 8.29
N LEU A 125 -9.61 -8.65 7.11
CA LEU A 125 -11.07 -8.52 6.98
C LEU A 125 -11.75 -9.88 7.23
N ARG A 126 -11.17 -10.98 6.77
CA ARG A 126 -11.67 -12.34 7.02
C ARG A 126 -11.72 -12.67 8.52
N GLU A 127 -10.67 -12.31 9.25
CA GLU A 127 -10.62 -12.48 10.71
C GLU A 127 -11.66 -11.65 11.45
N ARG A 128 -12.07 -10.50 10.89
CA ARG A 128 -13.02 -9.58 11.51
C ARG A 128 -14.47 -9.92 11.18
N ASP A 129 -14.73 -10.26 9.94
CA ASP A 129 -16.08 -10.55 9.40
C ASP A 129 -15.93 -11.45 8.15
N ALA A 130 -15.89 -12.74 8.38
CA ALA A 130 -15.73 -13.73 7.32
C ALA A 130 -16.94 -13.77 6.36
N ASP A 131 -18.15 -13.50 6.88
CA ASP A 131 -19.38 -13.55 6.09
C ASP A 131 -19.44 -12.37 5.13
N TRP A 132 -19.12 -11.17 5.62
CA TRP A 132 -19.03 -9.98 4.77
C TRP A 132 -17.94 -10.14 3.70
N LEU A 133 -16.75 -10.62 4.08
CA LEU A 133 -15.68 -10.81 3.11
C LEU A 133 -16.03 -11.86 2.07
N GLY A 134 -16.68 -12.96 2.48
CA GLY A 134 -17.19 -13.98 1.56
C GLY A 134 -18.17 -13.42 0.53
N ALA A 135 -19.07 -12.52 0.97
CA ALA A 135 -19.96 -11.81 0.06
C ALA A 135 -19.22 -10.89 -0.92
N ALA A 136 -18.18 -10.18 -0.46
CA ALA A 136 -17.35 -9.34 -1.29
C ALA A 136 -16.56 -10.15 -2.33
N GLU A 137 -16.02 -11.30 -1.95
CA GLU A 137 -15.34 -12.23 -2.85
C GLU A 137 -16.28 -12.79 -3.92
N GLN A 138 -17.50 -13.19 -3.55
CA GLN A 138 -18.51 -13.67 -4.49
C GLN A 138 -18.94 -12.55 -5.45
N TRP A 139 -19.19 -11.35 -4.94
CA TRP A 139 -19.48 -10.20 -5.77
C TRP A 139 -18.37 -9.95 -6.79
N PHE A 140 -17.11 -9.95 -6.37
CA PHE A 140 -15.96 -9.75 -7.25
C PHE A 140 -15.87 -10.83 -8.34
N GLN A 141 -16.11 -12.09 -8.00
CA GLN A 141 -16.09 -13.20 -8.97
C GLN A 141 -17.19 -13.09 -10.01
N GLN A 142 -18.39 -12.67 -9.60
CA GLN A 142 -19.49 -12.40 -10.53
C GLN A 142 -19.12 -11.25 -11.50
N GLN A 143 -18.51 -10.17 -11.00
CA GLN A 143 -18.00 -9.08 -11.85
C GLN A 143 -16.89 -9.54 -12.81
N ALA A 144 -16.11 -10.53 -12.42
CA ALA A 144 -15.08 -11.14 -13.27
C ALA A 144 -15.64 -12.17 -14.27
N GLY A 145 -16.97 -12.34 -14.35
CA GLY A 145 -17.63 -13.28 -15.29
C GLY A 145 -17.61 -14.74 -14.83
N LEU A 146 -17.25 -15.01 -13.59
CA LEU A 146 -17.31 -16.36 -13.03
C LEU A 146 -18.72 -16.67 -12.51
N GLY A 147 -19.18 -17.94 -12.69
CA GLY A 147 -20.49 -18.35 -12.21
C GLY A 147 -20.58 -18.34 -10.67
N GLN A 148 -21.79 -18.20 -10.15
CA GLN A 148 -22.08 -18.16 -8.70
C GLN A 148 -21.50 -19.31 -7.88
N ASN A 149 -21.32 -20.48 -8.50
CA ASN A 149 -20.78 -21.67 -7.87
C ASN A 149 -19.28 -21.90 -8.17
N ALA A 150 -18.62 -20.94 -8.81
CA ALA A 150 -17.18 -21.04 -9.05
C ALA A 150 -16.43 -21.00 -7.71
N PRO A 151 -15.38 -21.80 -7.54
CA PRO A 151 -14.59 -21.77 -6.31
C PRO A 151 -13.97 -20.37 -6.14
N VAL A 152 -14.01 -19.86 -4.92
CA VAL A 152 -13.39 -18.57 -4.57
C VAL A 152 -11.90 -18.61 -4.88
N ARG A 153 -11.42 -17.65 -5.66
CA ARG A 153 -10.02 -17.49 -6.04
C ARG A 153 -9.51 -16.15 -5.54
N ALA A 154 -8.24 -16.08 -5.22
CA ALA A 154 -7.63 -14.79 -4.98
C ALA A 154 -7.84 -13.86 -6.20
N PRO A 155 -8.14 -12.58 -6.02
CA PRO A 155 -8.50 -11.67 -7.12
C PRO A 155 -7.51 -11.64 -8.28
N MET A 156 -6.22 -11.84 -8.01
CA MET A 156 -5.17 -11.93 -9.04
C MET A 156 -5.34 -13.10 -10.01
N PHE A 157 -6.01 -14.18 -9.59
CA PHE A 157 -6.28 -15.36 -10.42
C PHE A 157 -7.66 -15.34 -11.07
N ALA A 158 -8.44 -14.28 -10.88
CA ALA A 158 -9.71 -14.12 -11.57
C ALA A 158 -9.48 -13.60 -13.00
N PRO A 159 -10.32 -14.04 -13.99
CA PRO A 159 -10.20 -13.56 -15.36
C PRO A 159 -10.44 -12.05 -15.47
N TYR A 160 -9.98 -11.49 -16.56
CA TYR A 160 -10.17 -10.07 -16.86
C TYR A 160 -10.42 -9.88 -18.36
N GLN A 161 -11.45 -9.12 -18.67
CA GLN A 161 -11.75 -8.74 -20.05
C GLN A 161 -11.25 -7.33 -20.33
N LEU A 162 -10.34 -7.18 -21.28
CA LEU A 162 -9.86 -5.89 -21.74
C LEU A 162 -10.27 -5.69 -23.21
N ARG A 163 -11.37 -4.99 -23.45
CA ARG A 163 -12.03 -4.92 -24.75
C ARG A 163 -12.30 -6.34 -25.28
N ASP A 164 -11.72 -6.72 -26.42
CA ASP A 164 -11.88 -8.04 -27.03
C ASP A 164 -10.86 -9.08 -26.53
N MET A 165 -9.90 -8.66 -25.72
CA MET A 165 -8.87 -9.55 -25.17
C MET A 165 -9.33 -10.13 -23.85
N HIS A 166 -9.41 -11.47 -23.80
CA HIS A 166 -9.68 -12.23 -22.58
C HIS A 166 -8.36 -12.68 -21.93
N LEU A 167 -8.19 -12.35 -20.67
CA LEU A 167 -7.06 -12.78 -19.84
C LEU A 167 -7.56 -13.81 -18.82
N GLU A 168 -6.89 -14.96 -18.75
CA GLU A 168 -7.22 -16.03 -17.82
C GLU A 168 -6.99 -15.65 -16.34
N ASN A 169 -6.13 -14.69 -16.10
CA ASN A 169 -5.85 -14.13 -14.78
C ASN A 169 -5.28 -12.71 -14.94
N ARG A 170 -5.14 -12.01 -13.81
CA ARG A 170 -4.72 -10.59 -13.75
C ARG A 170 -3.23 -10.41 -13.49
N ILE A 171 -2.44 -11.47 -13.63
CA ILE A 171 -0.99 -11.41 -13.48
C ILE A 171 -0.39 -10.95 -14.79
N VAL A 172 0.27 -9.79 -14.76
CA VAL A 172 0.90 -9.17 -15.91
C VAL A 172 2.40 -9.08 -15.66
N VAL A 173 3.18 -9.66 -16.57
CA VAL A 173 4.63 -9.49 -16.57
C VAL A 173 4.98 -8.19 -17.27
N SER A 174 5.53 -7.25 -16.52
CA SER A 174 5.96 -5.95 -17.04
C SER A 174 7.13 -6.08 -18.03
N PRO A 175 7.31 -5.12 -18.94
CA PRO A 175 8.46 -5.08 -19.84
C PRO A 175 9.78 -5.06 -19.05
N MET A 176 10.71 -5.94 -19.40
CA MET A 176 12.02 -6.02 -18.76
C MET A 176 13.10 -6.15 -19.83
N ALA A 177 13.90 -5.10 -20.00
CA ALA A 177 15.00 -5.09 -20.97
C ALA A 177 16.02 -6.20 -20.67
N GLN A 178 16.34 -6.99 -21.69
CA GLN A 178 17.26 -8.13 -21.59
C GLN A 178 18.66 -7.81 -22.11
N TYR A 179 18.77 -6.85 -23.02
CA TYR A 179 20.02 -6.45 -23.66
C TYR A 179 20.73 -7.61 -24.39
N LYS A 180 19.97 -8.53 -24.97
CA LYS A 180 20.46 -9.76 -25.62
C LYS A 180 20.13 -9.87 -27.09
N ALA A 181 19.56 -8.81 -27.69
CA ALA A 181 19.33 -8.76 -29.13
C ALA A 181 20.68 -8.67 -29.90
N VAL A 182 20.69 -9.23 -31.09
CA VAL A 182 21.80 -9.11 -32.04
C VAL A 182 21.28 -8.40 -33.27
N ASP A 183 21.87 -7.27 -33.60
CA ASP A 183 21.41 -6.39 -34.69
C ASP A 183 19.90 -6.09 -34.68
N GLY A 184 19.35 -5.90 -33.46
CA GLY A 184 17.92 -5.65 -33.24
C GLY A 184 17.04 -6.89 -33.27
N CYS A 185 17.56 -8.05 -33.63
CA CYS A 185 16.80 -9.28 -33.68
C CYS A 185 16.81 -10.03 -32.35
N PRO A 186 15.64 -10.49 -31.86
CA PRO A 186 15.56 -11.39 -30.72
C PRO A 186 16.37 -12.67 -30.96
N THR A 187 16.94 -13.21 -29.89
CA THR A 187 17.76 -14.44 -29.88
C THR A 187 17.05 -15.54 -29.09
N ASP A 188 17.68 -16.74 -29.02
CA ASP A 188 17.19 -17.84 -28.20
C ASP A 188 17.02 -17.45 -26.73
N TRP A 189 17.79 -16.47 -26.23
CA TRP A 189 17.60 -15.91 -24.90
C TRP A 189 16.18 -15.37 -24.69
N HIS A 190 15.67 -14.63 -25.65
CA HIS A 190 14.32 -14.02 -25.58
C HIS A 190 13.26 -15.11 -25.64
N PHE A 191 13.46 -16.13 -26.48
CA PHE A 191 12.55 -17.27 -26.57
C PHE A 191 12.45 -18.00 -25.21
N VAL A 192 13.56 -18.31 -24.57
CA VAL A 192 13.60 -18.93 -23.25
C VAL A 192 12.96 -18.00 -22.21
N HIS A 193 13.36 -16.73 -22.20
CA HIS A 193 12.88 -15.73 -21.24
C HIS A 193 11.35 -15.61 -21.24
N TYR A 194 10.73 -15.46 -22.41
CA TYR A 194 9.26 -15.34 -22.50
C TYR A 194 8.55 -16.67 -22.30
N SER A 195 9.13 -17.77 -22.77
CA SER A 195 8.56 -19.10 -22.57
C SER A 195 8.47 -19.50 -21.09
N GLU A 196 9.46 -19.17 -20.29
CA GLU A 196 9.45 -19.43 -18.85
C GLU A 196 8.33 -18.65 -18.14
N ARG A 197 8.10 -17.38 -18.50
CA ARG A 197 7.02 -16.57 -17.92
C ARG A 197 5.64 -17.08 -18.37
N ALA A 198 5.52 -17.50 -19.62
CA ALA A 198 4.29 -18.11 -20.14
C ALA A 198 3.98 -19.42 -19.44
N LYS A 199 4.97 -20.31 -19.26
CA LYS A 199 4.83 -21.53 -18.49
C LYS A 199 4.51 -21.29 -17.01
N GLY A 200 4.96 -20.15 -16.47
CA GLY A 200 4.63 -19.70 -15.12
C GLY A 200 3.17 -19.30 -14.93
N GLY A 201 2.38 -19.22 -16.01
CA GLY A 201 0.95 -18.99 -15.97
C GLY A 201 0.52 -17.51 -15.88
N ALA A 202 1.38 -16.57 -16.24
CA ALA A 202 0.98 -15.17 -16.36
C ALA A 202 -0.11 -14.98 -17.43
N GLY A 203 -1.13 -14.19 -17.11
CA GLY A 203 -2.24 -13.89 -18.03
C GLY A 203 -1.84 -12.99 -19.19
N LEU A 204 -0.84 -12.16 -19.01
CA LEU A 204 -0.29 -11.28 -20.05
C LEU A 204 1.22 -11.09 -19.84
N ILE A 205 1.96 -11.08 -20.93
CA ILE A 205 3.41 -10.81 -20.90
C ILE A 205 3.69 -9.71 -21.89
N TYR A 206 4.32 -8.63 -21.43
CA TYR A 206 4.87 -7.60 -22.31
C TYR A 206 6.27 -7.98 -22.74
N ALA A 207 6.54 -7.84 -24.04
CA ALA A 207 7.90 -7.86 -24.54
C ALA A 207 8.67 -6.63 -24.02
N GLU A 208 9.97 -6.73 -24.01
CA GLU A 208 10.83 -5.60 -23.65
C GLU A 208 10.68 -4.43 -24.63
N MET A 209 11.23 -3.28 -24.25
CA MET A 209 11.29 -2.09 -25.10
C MET A 209 11.90 -2.47 -26.44
N THR A 210 11.16 -2.19 -27.52
CA THR A 210 11.57 -2.47 -28.90
C THR A 210 11.65 -1.15 -29.65
N CYS A 211 12.81 -0.86 -30.24
CA CYS A 211 13.04 0.39 -30.97
C CYS A 211 12.34 0.36 -32.33
N VAL A 212 11.92 1.52 -32.81
CA VAL A 212 11.28 1.67 -34.12
C VAL A 212 12.30 1.88 -35.25
N SER A 213 13.56 2.14 -34.91
CA SER A 213 14.66 2.28 -35.86
C SER A 213 15.99 1.89 -35.18
N ALA A 214 17.01 1.55 -35.95
CA ALA A 214 18.33 1.18 -35.44
C ALA A 214 18.97 2.33 -34.65
N GLU A 215 18.80 3.57 -35.07
CA GLU A 215 19.32 4.77 -34.42
C GLU A 215 18.63 5.05 -33.08
N GLY A 216 17.40 4.57 -32.92
CA GLY A 216 16.61 4.73 -31.70
C GLY A 216 16.97 3.72 -30.60
N ARG A 217 17.89 2.78 -30.85
CA ARG A 217 18.29 1.81 -29.83
C ARG A 217 19.05 2.48 -28.69
N ILE A 218 18.65 2.19 -27.46
CA ILE A 218 19.36 2.70 -26.27
C ILE A 218 20.74 2.06 -26.16
N THR A 219 20.83 0.76 -26.46
CA THR A 219 22.09 0.00 -26.52
C THR A 219 22.05 -0.95 -27.71
N PRO A 220 23.23 -1.44 -28.19
CA PRO A 220 23.29 -2.44 -29.26
C PRO A 220 22.50 -3.73 -28.97
N GLY A 221 22.32 -4.07 -27.72
CA GLY A 221 21.56 -5.25 -27.30
C GLY A 221 20.04 -5.04 -27.20
N CYS A 222 19.53 -3.87 -27.55
CA CYS A 222 18.07 -3.64 -27.60
C CYS A 222 17.48 -4.20 -28.90
N PRO A 223 16.27 -4.83 -28.84
CA PRO A 223 15.53 -5.23 -30.05
C PRO A 223 14.99 -4.03 -30.81
N GLY A 224 14.76 -4.19 -32.16
CA GLY A 224 14.16 -3.17 -33.03
C GLY A 224 14.93 -2.92 -34.32
#